data_55b50bf6b057c13309b55504f37b481c
#
_entry.id   55b50bf6b057c13309b55504f37b481c
#
_cell.length_a   1.000
_cell.length_b   1.000
_cell.length_c   1.000
_cell.angle_alpha   90.00
_cell.angle_beta   90.00
_cell.angle_gamma   90.00
#
_symmetry.space_group_name_H-M   'P 1'
#
loop_
_entity.id
_entity.type
_entity.pdbx_description
1 polymer ?
#
loop_
_entity_poly.entity_id
_entity_poly.type
_entity_poly.pdbx_seq_one_letter_code
_entity_poly.pdbx_strand_id
1 'polypeptide(L)' 'RIEKARDYLKNTNKKIKEISELVGYRDCNYFIRIFKKTTGTTPADYRSS' A
#
# COMPACT_ATOMS: atom_id res chain seq x y z
N ARG A 1 8.90 -4.26 2.60
CA ARG A 1 8.17 -3.34 1.73
C ARG A 1 6.71 -3.22 2.11
N ILE A 2 6.03 -4.35 2.24
CA ILE A 2 4.60 -4.32 2.56
C ILE A 2 4.36 -3.80 3.96
N GLU A 3 5.22 -4.14 4.91
CA GLU A 3 5.06 -3.63 6.27
C GLU A 3 5.21 -2.12 6.33
N LYS A 4 6.18 -1.59 5.58
CA LYS A 4 6.36 -0.14 5.51
C LYS A 4 5.14 0.52 4.88
N ALA A 5 4.57 -0.11 3.85
CA ALA A 5 3.36 0.40 3.23
C ALA A 5 2.21 0.45 4.23
N ARG A 6 2.09 -0.57 5.07
CA ARG A 6 1.03 -0.59 6.08
C ARG A 6 1.18 0.59 7.04
N ASP A 7 2.41 0.89 7.45
CA ASP A 7 2.66 2.05 8.30
C ASP A 7 2.22 3.35 7.63
N TYR A 8 2.62 3.54 6.37
CA TYR A 8 2.23 4.74 5.64
C TYR A 8 0.72 4.86 5.51
N LEU A 9 0.05 3.73 5.26
CA LEU A 9 -1.41 3.75 5.09
C LEU A 9 -2.12 4.15 6.37
N LYS A 10 -1.65 3.70 7.51
CA LYS A 10 -2.31 3.97 8.79
C LYS A 10 -1.89 5.30 9.41
N ASN A 11 -0.67 5.72 9.19
CA ASN A 11 -0.10 6.86 9.90
C ASN A 11 0.05 8.11 9.07
N THR A 12 -0.32 8.08 7.78
CA THR A 12 -0.24 9.26 6.92
C THR A 12 -1.46 9.33 6.03
N ASN A 13 -1.62 10.48 5.37
CA ASN A 13 -2.67 10.67 4.36
C ASN A 13 -2.11 10.59 2.94
N LYS A 14 -0.93 10.01 2.78
CA LYS A 14 -0.31 9.90 1.47
C LYS A 14 -1.17 9.07 0.53
N LYS A 15 -1.14 9.42 -0.75
CA LYS A 15 -1.91 8.68 -1.74
C LYS A 15 -1.31 7.29 -1.96
N ILE A 16 -2.15 6.35 -2.37
CA ILE A 16 -1.72 4.98 -2.61
C ILE A 16 -0.57 4.95 -3.61
N LYS A 17 -0.68 5.72 -4.70
CA LYS A 17 0.38 5.78 -5.70
C LYS A 17 1.69 6.27 -5.10
N GLU A 18 1.60 7.28 -4.27
CA GLU A 18 2.77 7.83 -3.61
C GLU A 18 3.43 6.81 -2.70
N ILE A 19 2.59 6.08 -1.94
CA ILE A 19 3.10 5.04 -1.05
C ILE A 19 3.79 3.93 -1.84
N SER A 20 3.20 3.52 -2.95
CA SER A 20 3.80 2.46 -3.76
C SER A 20 5.20 2.85 -4.22
N GLU A 21 5.39 4.10 -4.61
CA GLU A 21 6.70 4.57 -5.04
C GLU A 21 7.67 4.63 -3.88
N LEU A 22 7.20 5.09 -2.73
CA LEU A 22 8.08 5.22 -1.55
C LEU A 22 8.61 3.86 -1.09
N VAL A 23 7.82 2.81 -1.24
CA VAL A 23 8.27 1.48 -0.82
C VAL A 23 8.91 0.69 -1.95
N GLY A 24 9.15 1.32 -3.11
CA GLY A 24 9.98 0.73 -4.14
C GLY A 24 9.25 0.05 -5.28
N TYR A 25 7.96 0.28 -5.46
CA TYR A 25 7.21 -0.28 -6.58
C TYR A 25 6.97 0.80 -7.62
N ARG A 26 7.36 0.54 -8.86
CA ARG A 26 7.14 1.48 -9.96
C ARG A 26 5.70 1.48 -10.42
N ASP A 27 5.09 0.30 -10.43
CA ASP A 27 3.73 0.11 -10.94
C ASP A 27 2.78 0.01 -9.76
N CYS A 28 1.94 1.02 -9.60
CA CYS A 28 0.99 1.06 -8.49
C CYS A 28 0.01 -0.10 -8.54
N ASN A 29 -0.41 -0.51 -9.75
CA ASN A 29 -1.33 -1.64 -9.88
C ASN A 29 -0.67 -2.93 -9.40
N TYR A 30 0.59 -3.10 -9.70
CA TYR A 30 1.32 -4.27 -9.22
C TYR A 30 1.43 -4.24 -7.69
N PHE A 31 1.72 -3.07 -7.15
CA PHE A 31 1.78 -2.91 -5.69
C PHE A 31 0.45 -3.29 -5.04
N ILE A 32 -0.67 -2.84 -5.60
CA ILE A 32 -1.98 -3.14 -5.05
C ILE A 32 -2.23 -4.65 -5.04
N ARG A 33 -1.86 -5.33 -6.12
CA ARG A 33 -2.04 -6.78 -6.20
C ARG A 33 -1.18 -7.50 -5.18
N ILE A 34 0.08 -7.11 -5.04
CA ILE A 34 0.98 -7.74 -4.07
C ILE A 34 0.50 -7.46 -2.65
N PHE A 35 0.05 -6.23 -2.38
CA PHE A 35 -0.45 -5.89 -1.05
C PHE A 35 -1.65 -6.76 -0.71
N LYS A 36 -2.59 -6.90 -1.64
CA LYS A 36 -3.77 -7.72 -1.39
C LYS A 36 -3.40 -9.19 -1.18
N LYS A 37 -2.46 -9.68 -1.97
CA LYS A 37 -2.03 -11.08 -1.84
C LYS A 37 -1.38 -11.32 -0.48
N THR A 38 -0.60 -10.36 -0.01
CA THR A 38 0.15 -10.52 1.23
C THR A 38 -0.70 -10.30 2.47
N THR A 39 -1.61 -9.31 2.42
CA THR A 39 -2.39 -8.92 3.60
C THR A 39 -3.84 -9.36 3.55
N GLY A 40 -4.33 -9.78 2.39
CA GLY A 40 -5.72 -10.19 2.23
C GLY A 40 -6.68 -9.06 1.91
N THR A 41 -6.19 -7.82 1.83
CA THR A 41 -7.05 -6.67 1.57
C THR A 41 -6.29 -5.67 0.72
N THR A 42 -7.04 -4.85 -0.04
CA THR A 42 -6.41 -3.80 -0.84
C THR A 42 -5.87 -2.70 0.07
N PRO A 43 -4.90 -1.91 -0.41
CA PRO A 43 -4.41 -0.78 0.39
C PRO A 43 -5.51 0.20 0.78
N ALA A 44 -6.44 0.48 -0.14
CA ALA A 44 -7.52 1.40 0.16
C ALA A 44 -8.43 0.86 1.26
N ASP A 45 -8.79 -0.42 1.17
CA ASP A 45 -9.62 -1.06 2.19
C ASP A 45 -8.88 -1.12 3.53
N TYR A 46 -7.60 -1.40 3.47
CA TYR A 46 -6.78 -1.46 4.69
C TYR A 46 -6.79 -0.11 5.41
N ARG A 47 -6.65 0.97 4.65
CA ARG A 47 -6.66 2.31 5.24
C ARG A 47 -8.00 2.63 5.87
N SER A 48 -9.08 2.17 5.27
CA SER A 48 -10.43 2.47 5.75
C SER A 48 -10.84 1.66 6.98
N SER A 49 -10.17 0.56 7.22
CA SER A 49 -10.59 -0.34 8.31
C SER A 49 -10.12 0.13 9.69
#